data_216475c393af6d44264e6055c47ed647
#
_entry.id   216475c393af6d44264e6055c47ed647
#
_cell.length_a   1.000
_cell.length_b   1.000
_cell.length_c   1.000
_cell.angle_alpha   90.00
_cell.angle_beta   90.00
_cell.angle_gamma   90.00
#
_symmetry.space_group_name_H-M   'P 1'
#
loop_
_entity.id
_entity.type
_entity.pdbx_description
1 polymer ?
#
loop_
_entity_poly.entity_id
_entity_poly.type
_entity_poly.pdbx_seq_one_letter_code
_entity_poly.pdbx_strand_id
1 'polypeptide(L)'
;NSEGADTFTFTIAIPSDEVLAEITGRTYDATKKMYIESERVTKYFAVGYILGEKGEGEDERYVWRYKGTFNIPDETSATENDGTDTNNMSLEYTGIYTDHIFTNGAGTGKAGSAKAAFIRESSDIATAEQWFSEVSTPDTTFD
;
A
#
# COMPACT_ATOMS: atom_id res chain seq x y z
N ASN A 1 -13.53 14.62 -13.17
CA ASN A 1 -14.00 13.55 -12.43
C ASN A 1 -13.74 13.74 -10.95
N SER A 2 -14.66 13.34 -10.15
CA SER A 2 -14.57 13.69 -8.77
C SER A 2 -14.18 12.54 -7.87
N GLU A 3 -13.57 11.52 -8.38
CA GLU A 3 -13.17 10.46 -7.51
C GLU A 3 -12.06 10.90 -6.59
N GLY A 4 -12.25 10.71 -5.33
CA GLY A 4 -11.27 11.12 -4.37
C GLY A 4 -10.30 10.00 -4.02
N ALA A 5 -9.62 10.18 -2.92
CA ALA A 5 -8.67 9.20 -2.44
C ALA A 5 -9.37 8.04 -1.77
N ASP A 6 -8.73 6.90 -1.77
CA ASP A 6 -9.21 5.74 -1.04
C ASP A 6 -8.30 5.54 0.16
N THR A 7 -8.89 5.25 1.31
CA THR A 7 -8.12 5.10 2.53
C THR A 7 -8.27 3.69 3.05
N PHE A 8 -7.15 3.08 3.42
CA PHE A 8 -7.10 1.72 3.91
C PHE A 8 -6.26 1.67 5.16
N THR A 9 -6.58 0.75 6.05
CA THR A 9 -5.77 0.52 7.24
C THR A 9 -5.11 -0.84 7.10
N PHE A 10 -3.80 -0.86 7.25
CA PHE A 10 -3.05 -2.11 7.21
C PHE A 10 -2.54 -2.39 8.62
N THR A 11 -2.57 -3.66 9.01
CA THR A 11 -1.95 -4.10 10.24
C THR A 11 -0.62 -4.73 9.84
N ILE A 12 0.46 -4.19 10.35
CA ILE A 12 1.79 -4.65 9.97
C ILE A 12 2.62 -4.89 11.21
N ALA A 13 3.67 -5.67 11.04
CA ALA A 13 4.66 -5.79 12.11
C ALA A 13 5.29 -4.42 12.34
N ILE A 14 5.56 -4.08 13.57
CA ILE A 14 6.08 -2.75 13.90
C ILE A 14 7.45 -2.59 13.24
N PRO A 15 7.62 -1.59 12.37
CA PRO A 15 8.92 -1.36 11.74
C PRO A 15 9.82 -0.59 12.69
N SER A 16 11.07 -0.42 12.33
CA SER A 16 11.97 0.42 13.11
C SER A 16 11.49 1.86 13.03
N ASP A 17 11.88 2.66 14.01
CA ASP A 17 11.48 4.06 14.01
C ASP A 17 12.02 4.78 12.79
N GLU A 18 13.18 4.38 12.32
CA GLU A 18 13.77 5.01 11.15
C GLU A 18 12.93 4.74 9.91
N VAL A 19 12.50 3.49 9.73
CA VAL A 19 11.65 3.12 8.60
C VAL A 19 10.30 3.83 8.72
N LEU A 20 9.76 3.87 9.94
CA LEU A 20 8.47 4.51 10.15
C LEU A 20 8.54 5.99 9.79
N ALA A 21 9.63 6.67 10.17
CA ALA A 21 9.80 8.08 9.81
C ALA A 21 9.88 8.23 8.30
N GLU A 22 10.59 7.32 7.64
CA GLU A 22 10.74 7.42 6.21
C GLU A 22 9.40 7.31 5.49
N ILE A 23 8.58 6.34 5.86
CA ILE A 23 7.34 6.12 5.13
C ILE A 23 6.27 7.13 5.51
N THR A 24 6.37 7.77 6.68
CA THR A 24 5.37 8.75 7.08
C THR A 24 5.81 10.18 6.78
N GLY A 25 7.03 10.36 6.28
CA GLY A 25 7.51 11.71 5.94
C GLY A 25 7.91 12.53 7.14
N ARG A 26 8.18 11.87 8.25
CA ARG A 26 8.66 12.54 9.48
C ARG A 26 10.17 12.42 9.56
N THR A 27 10.73 12.75 10.69
CA THR A 27 12.18 12.83 10.87
C THR A 27 12.66 11.80 11.87
N TYR A 28 13.73 11.12 11.53
CA TYR A 28 14.41 10.28 12.50
C TYR A 28 15.81 10.86 12.75
N ASP A 29 16.08 11.24 14.01
CA ASP A 29 17.38 11.78 14.38
C ASP A 29 18.23 10.62 14.86
N ALA A 30 19.17 10.18 14.03
CA ALA A 30 19.97 9.01 14.34
C ALA A 30 20.91 9.23 15.51
N THR A 31 21.32 10.47 15.73
CA THR A 31 22.21 10.77 16.84
C THR A 31 21.49 10.62 18.17
N LYS A 32 20.27 11.11 18.24
CA LYS A 32 19.48 11.01 19.48
C LYS A 32 18.60 9.79 19.50
N LYS A 33 18.56 9.03 18.40
CA LYS A 33 17.71 7.87 18.27
C LYS A 33 16.27 8.23 18.58
N MET A 34 15.79 9.29 17.93
CA MET A 34 14.52 9.90 18.27
C MET A 34 13.67 10.06 17.01
N TYR A 35 12.43 9.60 17.09
CA TYR A 35 11.45 9.85 16.05
C TYR A 35 10.81 11.19 16.36
N ILE A 36 10.86 12.12 15.43
CA ILE A 36 10.36 13.47 15.65
C ILE A 36 9.18 13.71 14.73
N GLU A 37 8.06 14.10 15.30
CA GLU A 37 6.90 14.44 14.48
C GLU A 37 7.08 15.86 13.97
N SER A 38 8.04 16.00 13.09
CA SER A 38 8.32 17.27 12.46
C SER A 38 7.26 17.56 11.42
N GLU A 39 7.37 18.68 10.74
CA GLU A 39 6.47 18.95 9.65
C GLU A 39 6.61 17.84 8.62
N ARG A 40 5.46 17.37 8.15
CA ARG A 40 5.46 16.19 7.29
C ARG A 40 5.91 16.56 5.89
N VAL A 41 6.82 15.77 5.36
CA VAL A 41 7.22 15.87 3.96
C VAL A 41 6.44 14.79 3.23
N THR A 42 5.62 15.18 2.29
CA THR A 42 4.78 14.21 1.61
C THR A 42 5.63 13.30 0.75
N LYS A 43 5.51 12.01 0.96
CA LYS A 43 6.22 11.00 0.18
C LYS A 43 5.22 9.98 -0.30
N TYR A 44 5.32 9.63 -1.56
CA TYR A 44 4.36 8.70 -2.16
C TYR A 44 5.02 7.34 -2.36
N PHE A 45 4.24 6.31 -2.15
CA PHE A 45 4.72 4.94 -2.26
C PHE A 45 3.70 4.10 -3.01
N ALA A 46 4.21 3.10 -3.73
CA ALA A 46 3.35 2.04 -4.23
C ALA A 46 3.34 0.93 -3.19
N VAL A 47 2.24 0.21 -3.10
CA VAL A 47 2.08 -0.84 -2.11
C VAL A 47 1.50 -2.07 -2.78
N GLY A 48 2.15 -3.21 -2.58
CA GLY A 48 1.65 -4.47 -3.08
C GLY A 48 1.25 -5.39 -1.93
N TYR A 49 0.16 -6.09 -2.08
CA TYR A 49 -0.30 -7.00 -1.03
C TYR A 49 -1.23 -8.04 -1.61
N ILE A 50 -1.43 -9.10 -0.83
CA ILE A 50 -2.34 -10.17 -1.18
C ILE A 50 -3.58 -10.01 -0.31
N LEU A 51 -4.74 -10.04 -0.95
CA LEU A 51 -5.99 -9.97 -0.23
C LEU A 51 -6.67 -11.31 -0.38
N GLY A 52 -6.78 -12.05 0.70
CA GLY A 52 -7.42 -13.34 0.69
C GLY A 52 -8.91 -13.22 0.89
N GLU A 53 -9.67 -14.12 0.28
CA GLU A 53 -11.09 -14.15 0.50
C GLU A 53 -11.41 -15.43 1.19
N LYS A 54 -12.16 -15.34 2.26
CA LYS A 54 -12.43 -16.51 3.05
C LYS A 54 -13.60 -17.26 2.52
N GLY A 55 -13.62 -18.53 2.75
CA GLY A 55 -14.74 -19.36 2.37
C GLY A 55 -14.32 -20.41 1.37
N GLU A 56 -15.28 -21.19 0.92
CA GLU A 56 -14.99 -22.17 -0.03
C GLU A 56 -14.58 -21.59 -1.31
N GLY A 57 -13.65 -22.14 -1.98
CA GLY A 57 -13.20 -21.60 -3.23
C GLY A 57 -12.47 -20.30 -3.09
N GLU A 58 -11.72 -20.16 -2.00
CA GLU A 58 -10.97 -18.96 -1.83
C GLU A 58 -10.11 -18.68 -3.02
N ASP A 59 -10.01 -17.42 -3.39
CA ASP A 59 -9.30 -17.02 -4.57
C ASP A 59 -8.64 -15.68 -4.23
N GLU A 60 -7.37 -15.72 -3.99
CA GLU A 60 -6.66 -14.53 -3.56
C GLU A 60 -6.55 -13.51 -4.65
N ARG A 61 -6.51 -12.25 -4.25
CA ARG A 61 -6.23 -11.16 -5.16
C ARG A 61 -4.83 -10.66 -4.90
N TYR A 62 -4.09 -10.46 -5.97
CA TYR A 62 -2.76 -9.86 -5.91
C TYR A 62 -2.93 -8.42 -6.35
N VAL A 63 -2.62 -7.49 -5.47
CA VAL A 63 -2.96 -6.08 -5.65
C VAL A 63 -1.71 -5.24 -5.69
N TRP A 64 -1.69 -4.24 -6.56
CA TRP A 64 -0.75 -3.13 -6.47
C TRP A 64 -1.56 -1.84 -6.43
N ARG A 65 -1.22 -0.97 -5.49
CA ARG A 65 -1.70 0.40 -5.46
C ARG A 65 -0.54 1.28 -5.81
N TYR A 66 -0.74 2.21 -6.72
CA TYR A 66 0.36 2.84 -7.41
C TYR A 66 0.88 4.10 -6.75
N LYS A 67 0.05 4.86 -6.04
CA LYS A 67 0.50 6.10 -5.46
C LYS A 67 -0.31 6.40 -4.22
N GLY A 68 0.37 6.66 -3.13
CA GLY A 68 -0.34 7.01 -1.90
C GLY A 68 0.63 7.35 -0.80
N THR A 69 0.07 7.82 0.30
CA THR A 69 0.86 8.22 1.45
C THR A 69 0.50 7.36 2.64
N PHE A 70 1.45 7.21 3.53
CA PHE A 70 1.21 6.48 4.78
C PHE A 70 1.11 7.46 5.94
N ASN A 71 0.28 7.11 6.89
CA ASN A 71 0.11 7.91 8.08
C ASN A 71 -0.19 6.98 9.25
N ILE A 72 0.19 7.41 10.45
CA ILE A 72 -0.14 6.65 11.64
C ILE A 72 -1.52 7.13 12.07
N PRO A 73 -2.47 6.22 12.28
CA PRO A 73 -3.80 6.63 12.70
C PRO A 73 -3.77 7.36 14.03
N ASP A 74 -4.80 8.12 14.30
CA ASP A 74 -4.93 8.86 15.52
C ASP A 74 -4.75 7.92 16.69
N GLU A 75 -3.87 8.32 17.60
CA GLU A 75 -3.58 7.47 18.74
C GLU A 75 -4.75 7.26 19.65
N THR A 76 -5.69 8.14 19.66
CA THR A 76 -6.82 7.94 20.55
C THR A 76 -7.59 6.69 20.19
N SER A 77 -7.44 6.21 18.99
CA SER A 77 -8.15 5.00 18.65
C SER A 77 -7.32 3.77 18.96
N ALA A 78 -6.11 3.98 19.35
CA ALA A 78 -5.25 2.85 19.58
C ALA A 78 -5.35 2.47 20.97
N THR A 79 -6.35 1.82 21.39
CA THR A 79 -6.46 1.55 22.69
C THR A 79 -5.56 0.60 23.02
N GLU A 80 -5.06 0.67 23.95
CA GLU A 80 -4.20 -0.10 24.39
C GLU A 80 -4.69 -1.26 24.62
N ASN A 81 -4.66 -1.99 24.42
CA ASN A 81 -5.11 -3.05 24.45
C ASN A 81 -4.97 -3.97 24.99
N ASP A 82 -4.79 -4.08 25.65
CA ASP A 82 -5.36 -4.96 26.18
C ASP A 82 -4.98 -6.26 25.83
N GLY A 83 -3.97 -6.62 25.84
CA GLY A 83 -3.57 -7.91 25.72
C GLY A 83 -3.47 -8.38 24.36
N THR A 84 -3.73 -7.53 23.47
CA THR A 84 -3.63 -7.97 22.13
C THR A 84 -2.19 -7.98 21.73
N ASP A 85 -1.96 -8.36 20.52
CA ASP A 85 -0.64 -8.50 19.98
C ASP A 85 0.06 -7.16 19.98
N THR A 86 1.13 -7.04 20.72
CA THR A 86 1.86 -5.80 20.79
C THR A 86 2.96 -5.74 19.75
N ASN A 87 3.07 -6.72 18.87
CA ASN A 87 4.08 -6.70 17.84
C ASN A 87 3.60 -6.09 16.54
N ASN A 88 2.36 -5.67 16.49
CA ASN A 88 1.79 -5.11 15.28
C ASN A 88 1.31 -3.71 15.50
N MET A 89 1.21 -2.96 14.43
CA MET A 89 0.62 -1.63 14.49
C MET A 89 -0.27 -1.43 13.29
N SER A 90 -1.15 -0.46 13.39
CA SER A 90 -1.99 -0.08 12.26
C SER A 90 -1.32 1.07 11.53
N LEU A 91 -1.40 1.02 10.21
CA LEU A 91 -0.83 2.07 9.38
C LEU A 91 -1.88 2.41 8.32
N GLU A 92 -2.16 3.70 8.17
CA GLU A 92 -3.17 4.11 7.23
C GLU A 92 -2.54 4.50 5.91
N TYR A 93 -3.11 4.03 4.81
CA TYR A 93 -2.61 4.35 3.49
C TYR A 93 -3.71 5.05 2.72
N THR A 94 -3.40 6.21 2.16
CA THR A 94 -4.34 6.97 1.36
C THR A 94 -3.87 6.93 -0.09
N GLY A 95 -4.62 6.21 -0.92
CA GLY A 95 -4.23 5.99 -2.31
C GLY A 95 -4.92 6.94 -3.24
N ILE A 96 -4.20 7.42 -4.22
CA ILE A 96 -4.72 8.34 -5.22
C ILE A 96 -4.30 7.86 -6.59
N TYR A 97 -4.81 8.52 -7.62
CA TYR A 97 -4.38 8.22 -8.98
C TYR A 97 -2.92 8.60 -9.15
N THR A 98 -2.18 7.77 -9.88
CA THR A 98 -0.82 8.15 -10.24
C THR A 98 -0.89 9.18 -11.37
N ASP A 99 0.16 9.98 -11.48
CA ASP A 99 0.26 10.93 -12.58
C ASP A 99 0.62 10.23 -13.87
N HIS A 100 1.07 9.01 -13.79
CA HIS A 100 1.51 8.27 -14.98
C HIS A 100 0.29 7.81 -15.78
N ILE A 101 0.37 7.94 -17.09
CA ILE A 101 -0.69 7.46 -17.97
C ILE A 101 -0.21 6.13 -18.56
N PHE A 102 -0.89 5.07 -18.20
CA PHE A 102 -0.55 3.75 -18.72
C PHE A 102 -1.15 3.60 -20.12
N THR A 103 -0.42 2.95 -20.99
CA THR A 103 -0.92 2.72 -22.34
C THR A 103 -2.22 1.92 -22.31
N ASN A 104 -2.35 1.02 -21.35
CA ASN A 104 -3.54 0.19 -21.23
C ASN A 104 -4.29 0.44 -19.92
N GLY A 105 -4.18 1.65 -19.38
CA GLY A 105 -4.76 1.94 -18.08
C GLY A 105 -6.28 1.93 -18.04
N ALA A 106 -6.91 2.11 -19.18
CA ALA A 106 -8.36 2.06 -19.27
C ALA A 106 -8.81 0.83 -20.05
N GLY A 107 -7.93 -0.16 -20.14
CA GLY A 107 -8.21 -1.40 -20.87
C GLY A 107 -7.20 -1.54 -22.00
N THR A 108 -7.15 -2.72 -22.58
CA THR A 108 -6.19 -3.01 -23.64
C THR A 108 -6.36 -2.01 -24.78
N GLY A 109 -5.28 -1.33 -25.11
CA GLY A 109 -5.30 -0.34 -26.18
C GLY A 109 -5.93 0.98 -25.79
N LYS A 110 -6.26 1.20 -24.52
CA LYS A 110 -6.88 2.44 -24.08
C LYS A 110 -6.04 3.06 -22.99
N ALA A 111 -5.53 4.23 -23.24
CA ALA A 111 -4.67 4.91 -22.28
C ALA A 111 -5.47 5.43 -21.10
N GLY A 112 -4.86 5.47 -19.94
CA GLY A 112 -5.49 6.03 -18.76
C GLY A 112 -4.62 5.86 -17.54
N SER A 113 -4.93 6.63 -16.52
CA SER A 113 -4.29 6.48 -15.22
C SER A 113 -5.07 5.45 -14.40
N ALA A 114 -4.51 5.07 -13.28
CA ALA A 114 -5.18 4.12 -12.39
C ALA A 114 -4.71 4.36 -10.96
N LYS A 115 -5.56 4.04 -10.00
CA LYS A 115 -5.16 4.03 -8.60
C LYS A 115 -4.54 2.70 -8.23
N ALA A 116 -5.05 1.64 -8.79
CA ALA A 116 -4.65 0.29 -8.40
C ALA A 116 -5.05 -0.68 -9.50
N ALA A 117 -4.48 -1.86 -9.43
CA ALA A 117 -4.95 -2.97 -10.24
C ALA A 117 -4.73 -4.25 -9.46
N PHE A 118 -5.54 -5.24 -9.73
CA PHE A 118 -5.31 -6.53 -9.13
C PHE A 118 -5.67 -7.63 -10.13
N ILE A 119 -5.07 -8.78 -9.90
CA ILE A 119 -5.45 -9.98 -10.64
C ILE A 119 -5.84 -11.02 -9.62
N ARG A 120 -6.56 -12.02 -10.06
CA ARG A 120 -6.93 -13.14 -9.21
C ARG A 120 -5.96 -14.27 -9.39
N GLU A 121 -5.69 -14.97 -8.31
CA GLU A 121 -4.85 -16.14 -8.40
C GLU A 121 -5.39 -17.12 -9.41
N SER A 122 -6.71 -17.28 -9.44
CA SER A 122 -7.36 -18.26 -10.33
C SER A 122 -7.25 -17.87 -11.79
N SER A 123 -6.93 -16.62 -12.09
CA SER A 123 -6.82 -16.23 -13.50
C SER A 123 -5.59 -16.82 -14.16
N ASP A 124 -4.61 -17.21 -13.35
CA ASP A 124 -3.40 -17.85 -13.83
C ASP A 124 -2.60 -16.97 -14.80
N ILE A 125 -2.82 -15.66 -14.74
CA ILE A 125 -2.09 -14.72 -15.60
C ILE A 125 -0.65 -14.58 -15.12
N ALA A 126 -0.45 -14.59 -13.80
CA ALA A 126 0.87 -14.44 -13.21
C ALA A 126 0.89 -15.12 -11.86
N THR A 127 2.04 -15.62 -11.46
CA THR A 127 2.21 -16.11 -10.09
C THR A 127 2.39 -14.92 -9.16
N ALA A 128 2.26 -15.16 -7.87
CA ALA A 128 2.51 -14.11 -6.89
C ALA A 128 3.93 -13.60 -7.04
N GLU A 129 4.89 -14.49 -7.25
CA GLU A 129 6.26 -14.06 -7.39
C GLU A 129 6.43 -13.15 -8.59
N GLN A 130 5.80 -13.46 -9.70
CA GLN A 130 5.89 -12.61 -10.88
C GLN A 130 5.24 -11.26 -10.63
N TRP A 131 4.08 -11.27 -9.99
CA TRP A 131 3.31 -10.04 -9.80
C TRP A 131 4.05 -9.08 -8.87
N PHE A 132 4.71 -9.61 -7.83
CA PHE A 132 5.35 -8.77 -6.83
C PHE A 132 6.85 -8.59 -7.04
N SER A 133 7.42 -9.12 -8.12
CA SER A 133 8.84 -8.92 -8.37
C SER A 133 9.15 -7.47 -8.72
N GLU A 134 8.16 -6.76 -9.22
CA GLU A 134 8.25 -5.34 -9.46
C GLU A 134 6.84 -4.83 -9.44
N VAL A 135 6.66 -3.52 -9.50
CA VAL A 135 5.32 -2.96 -9.49
C VAL A 135 4.66 -3.31 -10.82
N SER A 136 3.73 -4.24 -10.79
CA SER A 136 3.04 -4.66 -12.00
C SER A 136 1.93 -3.67 -12.32
N THR A 137 1.76 -3.35 -13.59
CA THR A 137 0.84 -2.32 -14.04
C THR A 137 0.02 -2.85 -15.20
N PRO A 138 -0.96 -2.09 -15.68
CA PRO A 138 -1.69 -2.52 -16.88
C PRO A 138 -0.81 -2.73 -18.11
N ASP A 139 0.42 -2.20 -18.09
CA ASP A 139 1.33 -2.35 -19.22
C ASP A 139 2.35 -3.46 -19.02
N THR A 140 2.31 -4.16 -17.89
CA THR A 140 3.25 -5.23 -17.64
C THR A 140 2.81 -6.49 -18.37
N THR A 141 3.79 -7.21 -18.92
CA THR A 141 3.51 -8.51 -19.53
C THR A 141 4.20 -9.58 -18.71
N PHE A 142 3.59 -10.76 -18.65
CA PHE A 142 4.14 -11.85 -17.87
C PHE A 142 4.43 -13.02 -18.82
N ASP A 143 5.59 -13.64 -18.63
CA ASP A 143 5.99 -14.74 -19.47
C ASP A 143 5.79 -16.09 -18.83
#